data_07d57105adcf1adff409ad33fcdc9330
#
_entry.id   07d57105adcf1adff409ad33fcdc9330
#
_cell.length_a   1.000
_cell.length_b   1.000
_cell.length_c   1.000
_cell.angle_alpha   90.00
_cell.angle_beta   90.00
_cell.angle_gamma   90.00
#
_symmetry.space_group_name_H-M   'P 1'
#
loop_
_entity.id
_entity.type
_entity.pdbx_description
1 polymer ?
#
loop_
_entity_poly.entity_id
_entity_poly.type
_entity_poly.pdbx_seq_one_letter_code
_entity_poly.pdbx_strand_id
1 'polypeptide(L)'
;MTSRYCPALFVNAPASGQGKTTVTAALARWHCGRGRRVRVFKVGPDFIDPTVLARASGAAVYQLDGWMGGEAHCRQLLYAAAGAADLILLEGVMGLHDGAPSNAELACRWGIPVAAVIDAEAMAQTFGALALGLASYRSGLPWHGVLANRVAGERHAELLRAGMPQGMRLLGSVSRDVRCALPDRHLGLVQADEVDDLEVRLERAADLLAATELSALPPAVEFPHAEPEAVAPLLAGVRIGIARDRAFSFIYPANLDLLAALGAHLEFFSPLADAALPAVDSVYLPGGYPELHLDALSGNRAMTAALRQHAQAGKPVYAECGGLLYLLESVTDMQGRHASMTGVLPGSARLHARLQGLGYQCAPMPGGVLRGHTFHHSTVATPLLPARHAERRQEGGRGEALYVQGRIVASYFHAYFPSNPEAAAQLFTP
;
A
#
# COMPACT_ATOMS: atom_id res chain seq x y z
N MET A 1 23.94 -16.35 15.02
CA MET A 1 22.97 -15.30 14.61
C MET A 1 21.68 -15.54 15.37
N THR A 2 21.21 -14.56 16.14
CA THR A 2 20.12 -14.76 17.12
C THR A 2 18.78 -14.31 16.56
N SER A 3 17.74 -15.11 16.81
CA SER A 3 16.34 -14.70 16.57
C SER A 3 15.97 -13.48 17.42
N ARG A 4 14.97 -12.72 16.98
CA ARG A 4 14.35 -11.63 17.73
C ARG A 4 12.93 -12.02 18.13
N TYR A 5 12.45 -11.49 19.24
CA TYR A 5 11.11 -11.75 19.74
C TYR A 5 10.37 -10.42 19.87
N CYS A 6 9.17 -10.35 19.33
CA CYS A 6 8.32 -9.16 19.41
C CYS A 6 6.85 -9.59 19.47
N PRO A 7 6.01 -8.98 20.31
CA PRO A 7 4.57 -9.11 20.21
C PRO A 7 4.09 -8.81 18.79
N ALA A 8 3.31 -9.72 18.20
CA ALA A 8 2.84 -9.56 16.84
C ALA A 8 1.42 -10.09 16.65
N LEU A 9 0.64 -9.42 15.81
CA LEU A 9 -0.74 -9.79 15.51
C LEU A 9 -1.05 -9.57 14.03
N PHE A 10 -1.73 -10.54 13.42
CA PHE A 10 -2.19 -10.44 12.04
C PHE A 10 -3.70 -10.21 11.99
N VAL A 11 -4.11 -8.98 11.73
CA VAL A 11 -5.51 -8.58 11.62
C VAL A 11 -6.07 -9.00 10.28
N ASN A 12 -7.11 -9.83 10.30
CA ASN A 12 -7.75 -10.39 9.12
C ASN A 12 -9.27 -10.28 9.20
N ALA A 13 -9.98 -10.78 8.19
CA ALA A 13 -11.43 -10.75 8.12
C ALA A 13 -11.95 -11.82 7.17
N PRO A 14 -13.27 -12.15 7.14
CA PRO A 14 -13.85 -13.04 6.14
C PRO A 14 -13.85 -12.43 4.72
N ALA A 15 -13.83 -11.10 4.58
CA ALA A 15 -13.89 -10.39 3.31
C ALA A 15 -13.37 -8.95 3.42
N SER A 16 -13.35 -8.20 2.31
CA SER A 16 -13.19 -6.75 2.32
C SER A 16 -14.39 -6.06 2.98
N GLY A 17 -14.21 -4.81 3.47
CA GLY A 17 -15.29 -4.01 4.06
C GLY A 17 -15.65 -4.35 5.52
N GLN A 18 -14.99 -5.31 6.14
CA GLN A 18 -15.26 -5.74 7.53
C GLN A 18 -14.68 -4.79 8.61
N GLY A 19 -13.89 -3.80 8.22
CA GLY A 19 -13.25 -2.83 9.11
C GLY A 19 -11.83 -3.17 9.56
N LYS A 20 -11.12 -4.05 8.83
CA LYS A 20 -9.70 -4.38 9.12
C LYS A 20 -8.84 -3.14 9.32
N THR A 21 -8.86 -2.22 8.37
CA THR A 21 -8.03 -1.01 8.38
C THR A 21 -8.33 -0.12 9.57
N THR A 22 -9.62 0.10 9.88
CA THR A 22 -10.03 0.88 11.06
C THR A 22 -9.55 0.23 12.35
N VAL A 23 -9.70 -1.09 12.49
CA VAL A 23 -9.26 -1.83 13.69
C VAL A 23 -7.74 -1.85 13.80
N THR A 24 -7.01 -2.08 12.72
CA THR A 24 -5.54 -2.08 12.73
C THR A 24 -5.00 -0.69 13.08
N ALA A 25 -5.57 0.36 12.48
CA ALA A 25 -5.21 1.74 12.78
C ALA A 25 -5.51 2.11 14.23
N ALA A 26 -6.68 1.72 14.75
CA ALA A 26 -7.06 1.94 16.14
C ALA A 26 -6.13 1.23 17.13
N LEU A 27 -5.73 -0.01 16.84
CA LEU A 27 -4.72 -0.74 17.65
C LEU A 27 -3.37 -0.04 17.62
N ALA A 28 -2.91 0.38 16.45
CA ALA A 28 -1.66 1.11 16.32
C ALA A 28 -1.70 2.40 17.14
N ARG A 29 -2.76 3.21 17.01
CA ARG A 29 -2.97 4.46 17.75
C ARG A 29 -3.04 4.21 19.27
N TRP A 30 -3.79 3.20 19.73
CA TRP A 30 -3.91 2.83 21.12
C TRP A 30 -2.55 2.52 21.76
N HIS A 31 -1.74 1.73 21.10
CA HIS A 31 -0.42 1.36 21.60
C HIS A 31 0.58 2.51 21.52
N CYS A 32 0.58 3.29 20.45
CA CYS A 32 1.43 4.49 20.31
C CYS A 32 1.10 5.52 21.39
N GLY A 33 -0.18 5.76 21.70
CA GLY A 33 -0.62 6.64 22.80
C GLY A 33 -0.13 6.22 24.18
N ARG A 34 0.40 4.99 24.31
CA ARG A 34 1.03 4.45 25.52
C ARG A 34 2.55 4.38 25.45
N GLY A 35 3.15 5.11 24.50
CA GLY A 35 4.59 5.22 24.34
C GLY A 35 5.24 4.00 23.68
N ARG A 36 4.48 3.05 23.12
CA ARG A 36 5.03 1.89 22.42
C ARG A 36 5.39 2.24 20.97
N ARG A 37 6.50 1.71 20.51
CA ARG A 37 6.89 1.78 19.10
C ARG A 37 6.14 0.68 18.33
N VAL A 38 5.22 1.08 17.46
CA VAL A 38 4.42 0.15 16.66
C VAL A 38 4.93 0.16 15.23
N ARG A 39 5.11 -1.03 14.64
CA ARG A 39 5.34 -1.21 13.21
C ARG A 39 4.14 -1.89 12.59
N VAL A 40 3.62 -1.29 11.54
CA VAL A 40 2.47 -1.84 10.80
C VAL A 40 2.94 -2.25 9.41
N PHE A 41 2.46 -3.39 8.96
CA PHE A 41 2.68 -3.92 7.62
C PHE A 41 1.35 -4.16 6.91
N LYS A 42 1.31 -3.90 5.61
CA LYS A 42 0.21 -4.28 4.75
C LYS A 42 0.58 -5.51 3.92
N VAL A 43 -0.27 -6.53 3.89
CA VAL A 43 -0.07 -7.67 2.99
C VAL A 43 -0.60 -7.32 1.60
N GLY A 44 0.20 -7.62 0.58
CA GLY A 44 -0.13 -7.34 -0.82
C GLY A 44 0.09 -5.88 -1.26
N PRO A 45 -0.18 -5.58 -2.53
CA PRO A 45 0.00 -4.25 -3.11
C PRO A 45 -1.16 -3.33 -2.71
N ASP A 46 -0.87 -2.32 -1.95
CA ASP A 46 -1.84 -1.31 -1.51
C ASP A 46 -1.12 0.01 -1.23
N PHE A 47 -1.68 1.13 -1.70
CA PHE A 47 -1.13 2.46 -1.48
C PHE A 47 -2.01 3.32 -0.57
N ILE A 48 -3.26 2.92 -0.31
CA ILE A 48 -4.25 3.74 0.39
C ILE A 48 -4.31 3.42 1.87
N ASP A 49 -4.64 2.16 2.22
CA ASP A 49 -4.66 1.72 3.62
C ASP A 49 -3.35 2.06 4.35
N PRO A 50 -2.15 1.86 3.73
CA PRO A 50 -0.88 2.25 4.32
C PRO A 50 -0.80 3.72 4.76
N THR A 51 -1.48 4.66 4.09
CA THR A 51 -1.44 6.07 4.50
C THR A 51 -2.13 6.31 5.83
N VAL A 52 -3.28 5.67 6.04
CA VAL A 52 -4.04 5.74 7.31
C VAL A 52 -3.27 5.01 8.43
N LEU A 53 -2.72 3.83 8.12
CA LEU A 53 -1.94 3.04 9.07
C LEU A 53 -0.65 3.75 9.49
N ALA A 54 0.00 4.46 8.57
CA ALA A 54 1.17 5.28 8.87
C ALA A 54 0.85 6.46 9.78
N ARG A 55 -0.28 7.14 9.55
CA ARG A 55 -0.77 8.21 10.45
C ARG A 55 -1.09 7.66 11.85
N ALA A 56 -1.67 6.47 11.94
CA ALA A 56 -2.01 5.84 13.20
C ALA A 56 -0.79 5.38 14.00
N SER A 57 0.23 4.85 13.34
CA SER A 57 1.44 4.30 13.97
C SER A 57 2.59 5.30 14.11
N GLY A 58 2.54 6.44 13.39
CA GLY A 58 3.65 7.39 13.30
C GLY A 58 4.87 6.85 12.56
N ALA A 59 4.74 5.78 11.77
CA ALA A 59 5.83 5.13 11.07
C ALA A 59 5.42 4.68 9.66
N ALA A 60 6.40 4.58 8.76
CA ALA A 60 6.17 4.06 7.42
C ALA A 60 5.62 2.63 7.46
N VAL A 61 4.66 2.34 6.59
CA VAL A 61 4.00 1.03 6.45
C VAL A 61 4.54 0.34 5.20
N TYR A 62 5.20 -0.80 5.40
CA TYR A 62 5.79 -1.58 4.32
C TYR A 62 4.85 -2.68 3.87
N GLN A 63 4.99 -3.07 2.61
CA GLN A 63 4.26 -4.19 2.04
C GLN A 63 4.98 -5.51 2.32
N LEU A 64 4.22 -6.49 2.78
CA LEU A 64 4.67 -7.87 2.84
C LEU A 64 4.05 -8.63 1.67
N ASP A 65 4.81 -8.76 0.61
CA ASP A 65 4.37 -9.44 -0.61
C ASP A 65 5.44 -10.42 -1.08
N GLY A 66 5.16 -11.70 -0.89
CA GLY A 66 6.09 -12.79 -1.23
C GLY A 66 6.33 -12.96 -2.74
N TRP A 67 5.47 -12.37 -3.58
CA TRP A 67 5.69 -12.40 -5.03
C TRP A 67 6.46 -11.18 -5.54
N MET A 68 6.10 -9.97 -5.12
CA MET A 68 6.82 -8.75 -5.53
C MET A 68 8.22 -8.71 -4.89
N GLY A 69 8.31 -8.76 -3.56
CA GLY A 69 9.57 -8.66 -2.84
C GLY A 69 10.29 -10.00 -2.61
N GLY A 70 9.56 -11.10 -2.65
CA GLY A 70 10.07 -12.41 -2.27
C GLY A 70 10.00 -12.68 -0.77
N GLU A 71 10.05 -13.96 -0.40
CA GLU A 71 9.95 -14.41 1.01
C GLU A 71 11.13 -13.90 1.85
N ALA A 72 12.33 -13.87 1.29
CA ALA A 72 13.54 -13.39 2.00
C ALA A 72 13.37 -11.92 2.40
N HIS A 73 12.92 -11.06 1.48
CA HIS A 73 12.67 -9.65 1.76
C HIS A 73 11.58 -9.44 2.82
N CYS A 74 10.47 -10.20 2.76
CA CYS A 74 9.44 -10.13 3.80
C CYS A 74 10.00 -10.48 5.18
N ARG A 75 10.83 -11.54 5.28
CA ARG A 75 11.49 -11.94 6.54
C ARG A 75 12.48 -10.88 7.03
N GLN A 76 13.22 -10.24 6.15
CA GLN A 76 14.14 -9.15 6.48
C GLN A 76 13.39 -7.97 7.10
N LEU A 77 12.27 -7.54 6.49
CA LEU A 77 11.42 -6.47 7.00
C LEU A 77 10.86 -6.80 8.39
N LEU A 78 10.34 -8.01 8.59
CA LEU A 78 9.81 -8.48 9.87
C LEU A 78 10.91 -8.57 10.94
N TYR A 79 12.08 -9.13 10.60
CA TYR A 79 13.21 -9.23 11.50
C TYR A 79 13.74 -7.84 11.92
N ALA A 80 13.86 -6.91 10.97
CA ALA A 80 14.26 -5.54 11.26
C ALA A 80 13.27 -4.86 12.22
N ALA A 81 11.97 -5.00 11.95
CA ALA A 81 10.90 -4.47 12.79
C ALA A 81 10.93 -5.06 14.21
N ALA A 82 11.15 -6.37 14.35
CA ALA A 82 11.24 -7.04 15.66
C ALA A 82 12.40 -6.54 16.54
N GLY A 83 13.43 -5.96 15.93
CA GLY A 83 14.54 -5.31 16.68
C GLY A 83 14.28 -3.86 17.06
N ALA A 84 13.25 -3.22 16.47
CA ALA A 84 13.00 -1.79 16.59
C ALA A 84 11.62 -1.43 17.18
N ALA A 85 10.71 -2.39 17.26
CA ALA A 85 9.34 -2.20 17.72
C ALA A 85 9.04 -2.93 19.03
N ASP A 86 8.01 -2.45 19.71
CA ASP A 86 7.43 -3.09 20.89
C ASP A 86 6.14 -3.88 20.50
N LEU A 87 5.62 -3.64 19.28
CA LEU A 87 4.49 -4.34 18.69
C LEU A 87 4.59 -4.30 17.16
N ILE A 88 4.35 -5.46 16.55
CA ILE A 88 4.18 -5.60 15.09
C ILE A 88 2.72 -5.93 14.78
N LEU A 89 2.10 -5.15 13.90
CA LEU A 89 0.76 -5.40 13.38
C LEU A 89 0.84 -5.67 11.88
N LEU A 90 0.19 -6.73 11.43
CA LEU A 90 -0.01 -6.99 10.01
C LEU A 90 -1.48 -6.79 9.67
N GLU A 91 -1.77 -6.16 8.55
CA GLU A 91 -3.11 -6.10 7.99
C GLU A 91 -3.22 -6.94 6.73
N GLY A 92 -4.19 -7.85 6.72
CA GLY A 92 -4.46 -8.74 5.60
C GLY A 92 -5.18 -8.04 4.44
N VAL A 93 -5.02 -8.59 3.26
CA VAL A 93 -5.75 -8.20 2.05
C VAL A 93 -6.95 -9.13 1.83
N MET A 94 -8.08 -8.63 1.32
CA MET A 94 -9.29 -9.44 1.07
C MET A 94 -9.74 -10.25 2.29
N GLY A 95 -10.18 -11.50 2.09
CA GLY A 95 -10.51 -12.43 3.15
C GLY A 95 -9.31 -13.27 3.60
N LEU A 96 -9.41 -13.84 4.82
CA LEU A 96 -8.34 -14.63 5.46
C LEU A 96 -7.84 -15.79 4.59
N HIS A 97 -8.74 -16.42 3.86
CA HIS A 97 -8.45 -17.61 3.04
C HIS A 97 -8.39 -17.31 1.54
N ASP A 98 -8.54 -16.02 1.14
CA ASP A 98 -8.50 -15.61 -0.26
C ASP A 98 -7.06 -15.47 -0.76
N GLY A 99 -6.90 -15.73 -2.06
CA GLY A 99 -5.62 -15.57 -2.77
C GLY A 99 -4.66 -16.74 -2.64
N ALA A 100 -3.52 -16.62 -3.33
CA ALA A 100 -2.44 -17.62 -3.31
C ALA A 100 -1.06 -16.91 -3.33
N PRO A 101 -0.31 -16.89 -2.19
CA PRO A 101 -0.71 -17.44 -0.90
C PRO A 101 -1.83 -16.63 -0.23
N SER A 102 -2.68 -17.31 0.54
CA SER A 102 -3.69 -16.64 1.38
C SER A 102 -3.04 -16.05 2.65
N ASN A 103 -3.76 -15.12 3.31
CA ASN A 103 -3.31 -14.59 4.60
C ASN A 103 -3.16 -15.70 5.66
N ALA A 104 -4.02 -16.73 5.62
CA ALA A 104 -3.90 -17.89 6.51
C ALA A 104 -2.61 -18.67 6.26
N GLU A 105 -2.19 -18.81 5.00
CA GLU A 105 -0.90 -19.45 4.67
C GLU A 105 0.27 -18.63 5.16
N LEU A 106 0.21 -17.32 5.01
CA LEU A 106 1.25 -16.40 5.50
C LEU A 106 1.33 -16.42 7.03
N ALA A 107 0.17 -16.43 7.73
CA ALA A 107 0.11 -16.56 9.18
C ALA A 107 0.80 -17.83 9.69
N CYS A 108 0.51 -18.98 9.05
CA CYS A 108 1.19 -20.25 9.38
C CYS A 108 2.69 -20.19 9.09
N ARG A 109 3.09 -19.61 7.96
CA ARG A 109 4.49 -19.51 7.52
C ARG A 109 5.35 -18.63 8.45
N TRP A 110 4.77 -17.56 8.97
CA TRP A 110 5.46 -16.61 9.85
C TRP A 110 5.19 -16.85 11.33
N GLY A 111 4.29 -17.79 11.67
CA GLY A 111 3.90 -18.10 13.05
C GLY A 111 3.17 -16.95 13.75
N ILE A 112 2.56 -16.02 13.00
CA ILE A 112 1.93 -14.81 13.57
C ILE A 112 0.46 -15.10 13.88
N PRO A 113 0.00 -14.89 15.15
CA PRO A 113 -1.37 -15.12 15.55
C PRO A 113 -2.37 -14.25 14.79
N VAL A 114 -3.50 -14.86 14.36
CA VAL A 114 -4.56 -14.21 13.60
C VAL A 114 -5.68 -13.73 14.51
N ALA A 115 -6.00 -12.42 14.46
CA ALA A 115 -7.24 -11.86 14.97
C ALA A 115 -8.17 -11.57 13.80
N ALA A 116 -9.34 -12.21 13.75
CA ALA A 116 -10.33 -11.95 12.71
C ALA A 116 -11.31 -10.85 13.14
N VAL A 117 -11.51 -9.86 12.29
CA VAL A 117 -12.53 -8.82 12.44
C VAL A 117 -13.74 -9.20 11.61
N ILE A 118 -14.88 -9.39 12.22
CA ILE A 118 -16.14 -9.73 11.56
C ILE A 118 -17.14 -8.61 11.77
N ASP A 119 -17.70 -8.11 10.69
CA ASP A 119 -18.85 -7.21 10.73
C ASP A 119 -20.07 -7.97 11.25
N ALA A 120 -20.50 -7.65 12.44
CA ALA A 120 -21.61 -8.32 13.11
C ALA A 120 -22.96 -7.58 12.94
N GLU A 121 -23.03 -6.48 12.20
CA GLU A 121 -24.21 -5.58 12.11
C GLU A 121 -25.51 -6.35 11.82
N ALA A 122 -25.45 -7.36 10.94
CA ALA A 122 -26.60 -8.17 10.54
C ALA A 122 -26.54 -9.62 11.06
N MET A 123 -25.78 -9.91 12.14
CA MET A 123 -25.56 -11.23 12.65
C MET A 123 -26.07 -11.39 14.09
N ALA A 124 -26.42 -12.63 14.43
CA ALA A 124 -26.63 -13.11 15.80
C ALA A 124 -25.73 -14.34 16.02
N GLN A 125 -26.28 -15.50 16.39
CA GLN A 125 -25.49 -16.73 16.65
C GLN A 125 -24.71 -17.23 15.45
N THR A 126 -25.10 -16.93 14.20
CA THR A 126 -24.35 -17.24 12.98
C THR A 126 -22.93 -16.67 13.00
N PHE A 127 -22.67 -15.58 13.75
CA PHE A 127 -21.34 -15.03 13.99
C PHE A 127 -20.35 -16.09 14.48
N GLY A 128 -20.79 -16.93 15.47
CA GLY A 128 -19.95 -17.99 16.02
C GLY A 128 -19.63 -19.08 14.98
N ALA A 129 -20.58 -19.43 14.11
CA ALA A 129 -20.35 -20.39 13.03
C ALA A 129 -19.33 -19.87 12.00
N LEU A 130 -19.42 -18.58 11.66
CA LEU A 130 -18.45 -17.94 10.76
C LEU A 130 -17.04 -17.89 11.40
N ALA A 131 -16.97 -17.51 12.68
CA ALA A 131 -15.71 -17.48 13.42
C ALA A 131 -15.04 -18.88 13.48
N LEU A 132 -15.84 -19.93 13.75
CA LEU A 132 -15.37 -21.33 13.74
C LEU A 132 -14.86 -21.74 12.35
N GLY A 133 -15.61 -21.42 11.30
CA GLY A 133 -15.22 -21.69 9.92
C GLY A 133 -13.87 -21.06 9.58
N LEU A 134 -13.68 -19.79 9.90
CA LEU A 134 -12.42 -19.08 9.66
C LEU A 134 -11.24 -19.71 10.41
N ALA A 135 -11.44 -20.10 11.68
CA ALA A 135 -10.38 -20.66 12.50
C ALA A 135 -9.98 -22.08 12.08
N SER A 136 -10.96 -22.89 11.63
CA SER A 136 -10.77 -24.33 11.39
C SER A 136 -10.57 -24.71 9.94
N TYR A 137 -10.88 -23.82 8.99
CA TYR A 137 -10.76 -24.11 7.55
C TYR A 137 -9.34 -24.53 7.14
N ARG A 138 -8.32 -23.94 7.79
CA ARG A 138 -6.92 -24.34 7.61
C ARG A 138 -6.36 -24.94 8.90
N SER A 139 -5.89 -26.16 8.84
CA SER A 139 -5.22 -26.81 9.96
C SER A 139 -3.92 -26.07 10.31
N GLY A 140 -3.64 -25.94 11.62
CA GLY A 140 -2.42 -25.30 12.13
C GLY A 140 -2.41 -23.78 12.04
N LEU A 141 -3.53 -23.13 11.72
CA LEU A 141 -3.64 -21.69 11.76
C LEU A 141 -3.38 -21.16 13.19
N PRO A 142 -2.40 -20.28 13.43
CA PRO A 142 -2.18 -19.68 14.73
C PRO A 142 -3.31 -18.71 15.04
N TRP A 143 -4.39 -19.21 15.64
CA TRP A 143 -5.61 -18.45 15.91
C TRP A 143 -5.52 -17.72 17.25
N HIS A 144 -5.72 -16.39 17.24
CA HIS A 144 -5.77 -15.58 18.45
C HIS A 144 -7.20 -15.37 18.95
N GLY A 145 -8.14 -15.17 18.03
CA GLY A 145 -9.56 -14.97 18.34
C GLY A 145 -10.28 -14.12 17.29
N VAL A 146 -11.52 -13.74 17.62
CA VAL A 146 -12.38 -12.95 16.76
C VAL A 146 -12.86 -11.69 17.47
N LEU A 147 -12.91 -10.57 16.76
CA LEU A 147 -13.51 -9.30 17.19
C LEU A 147 -14.85 -9.11 16.47
N ALA A 148 -15.91 -8.85 17.22
CA ALA A 148 -17.19 -8.45 16.66
C ALA A 148 -17.19 -6.93 16.41
N ASN A 149 -17.25 -6.54 15.13
CA ASN A 149 -17.28 -5.14 14.73
C ASN A 149 -18.70 -4.68 14.40
N ARG A 150 -18.98 -3.38 14.50
CA ARG A 150 -20.28 -2.73 14.23
C ARG A 150 -21.45 -3.30 15.03
N VAL A 151 -21.20 -3.63 16.30
CA VAL A 151 -22.23 -4.16 17.19
C VAL A 151 -23.23 -3.07 17.55
N ALA A 152 -24.53 -3.39 17.54
CA ALA A 152 -25.60 -2.41 17.78
C ALA A 152 -25.71 -1.95 19.25
N GLY A 153 -25.24 -2.77 20.20
CA GLY A 153 -25.29 -2.47 21.64
C GLY A 153 -25.08 -3.72 22.49
N GLU A 154 -25.20 -3.59 23.82
CA GLU A 154 -24.85 -4.63 24.78
C GLU A 154 -25.68 -5.92 24.59
N ARG A 155 -27.02 -5.80 24.43
CA ARG A 155 -27.84 -6.97 24.15
C ARG A 155 -27.45 -7.72 22.91
N HIS A 156 -26.99 -7.01 21.86
CA HIS A 156 -26.45 -7.64 20.64
C HIS A 156 -25.11 -8.34 20.93
N ALA A 157 -24.22 -7.70 21.71
CA ALA A 157 -22.95 -8.31 22.12
C ALA A 157 -23.18 -9.61 22.93
N GLU A 158 -24.20 -9.64 23.80
CA GLU A 158 -24.59 -10.84 24.54
C GLU A 158 -25.05 -11.97 23.62
N LEU A 159 -25.88 -11.66 22.61
CA LEU A 159 -26.33 -12.65 21.62
C LEU A 159 -25.14 -13.24 20.81
N LEU A 160 -24.19 -12.40 20.41
CA LEU A 160 -22.99 -12.85 19.71
C LEU A 160 -22.14 -13.75 20.63
N ARG A 161 -21.95 -13.35 21.89
CA ARG A 161 -21.19 -14.13 22.89
C ARG A 161 -21.83 -15.48 23.18
N ALA A 162 -23.16 -15.51 23.33
CA ALA A 162 -23.91 -16.74 23.55
C ALA A 162 -23.87 -17.71 22.35
N GLY A 163 -23.66 -17.18 21.15
CA GLY A 163 -23.49 -17.99 19.93
C GLY A 163 -22.06 -18.49 19.68
N MET A 164 -21.10 -18.12 20.53
CA MET A 164 -19.71 -18.55 20.34
C MET A 164 -19.55 -20.06 20.67
N PRO A 165 -18.91 -20.84 19.78
CA PRO A 165 -18.57 -22.22 20.08
C PRO A 165 -17.61 -22.34 21.27
N GLN A 166 -17.69 -23.45 22.00
CA GLN A 166 -16.77 -23.72 23.11
C GLN A 166 -15.32 -23.73 22.63
N GLY A 167 -14.44 -23.05 23.35
CA GLY A 167 -13.01 -22.91 23.00
C GLY A 167 -12.69 -21.80 21.99
N MET A 168 -13.70 -21.18 21.39
CA MET A 168 -13.49 -20.01 20.52
C MET A 168 -13.44 -18.74 21.35
N ARG A 169 -12.33 -17.97 21.17
CA ARG A 169 -12.08 -16.74 21.91
C ARG A 169 -12.74 -15.55 21.22
N LEU A 170 -13.70 -14.89 21.87
CA LEU A 170 -14.22 -13.59 21.49
C LEU A 170 -13.37 -12.51 22.16
N LEU A 171 -12.60 -11.76 21.36
CA LEU A 171 -11.69 -10.70 21.83
C LEU A 171 -12.42 -9.43 22.29
N GLY A 172 -13.69 -9.35 22.04
CA GLY A 172 -14.58 -8.25 22.41
C GLY A 172 -15.50 -7.83 21.29
N SER A 173 -16.20 -6.75 21.52
CA SER A 173 -17.12 -6.14 20.56
C SER A 173 -16.87 -4.64 20.47
N VAL A 174 -16.92 -4.12 19.24
CA VAL A 174 -16.81 -2.68 18.94
C VAL A 174 -18.16 -2.22 18.41
N SER A 175 -18.74 -1.22 19.06
CA SER A 175 -20.02 -0.65 18.64
C SER A 175 -19.86 0.12 17.32
N ARG A 176 -20.94 0.14 16.53
CA ARG A 176 -21.00 1.00 15.35
C ARG A 176 -20.91 2.47 15.77
N ASP A 177 -19.90 3.16 15.29
CA ASP A 177 -19.74 4.61 15.46
C ASP A 177 -19.32 5.25 14.14
N VAL A 178 -20.22 6.04 13.55
CA VAL A 178 -19.99 6.72 12.26
C VAL A 178 -18.82 7.72 12.32
N ARG A 179 -18.47 8.18 13.54
CA ARG A 179 -17.35 9.10 13.76
C ARG A 179 -15.98 8.43 13.63
N CYS A 180 -15.94 7.10 13.60
CA CYS A 180 -14.72 6.32 13.35
C CYS A 180 -14.62 5.85 11.89
N ALA A 181 -15.71 5.94 11.12
CA ALA A 181 -15.75 5.47 9.76
C ALA A 181 -14.80 6.30 8.89
N LEU A 182 -13.91 5.62 8.17
CA LEU A 182 -13.14 6.27 7.12
C LEU A 182 -14.09 6.55 5.94
N PRO A 183 -14.09 7.75 5.38
CA PRO A 183 -14.99 8.08 4.29
C PRO A 183 -14.62 7.31 3.02
N ASP A 184 -15.63 6.73 2.39
CA ASP A 184 -15.51 6.24 1.01
C ASP A 184 -15.69 7.42 0.06
N ARG A 185 -14.72 7.66 -0.82
CA ARG A 185 -14.82 8.63 -1.91
C ARG A 185 -14.67 7.91 -3.25
N HIS A 186 -14.54 8.71 -4.28
CA HIS A 186 -14.35 8.36 -5.66
C HIS A 186 -13.53 7.08 -5.85
N LEU A 187 -14.11 6.05 -6.43
CA LEU A 187 -13.54 4.71 -6.56
C LEU A 187 -13.32 3.94 -5.25
N GLY A 188 -13.97 4.37 -4.14
CA GLY A 188 -13.93 3.68 -2.85
C GLY A 188 -12.66 3.91 -2.03
N LEU A 189 -11.81 4.88 -2.38
CA LEU A 189 -10.49 5.03 -1.78
C LEU A 189 -10.20 6.50 -1.42
N VAL A 190 -9.88 6.76 -0.13
CA VAL A 190 -9.50 8.09 0.39
C VAL A 190 -8.13 8.01 1.02
N GLN A 191 -7.23 8.91 0.59
CA GLN A 191 -5.91 9.04 1.21
C GLN A 191 -6.02 9.72 2.58
N ALA A 192 -5.11 9.40 3.50
CA ALA A 192 -5.11 9.97 4.85
C ALA A 192 -5.12 11.51 4.85
N ASP A 193 -4.38 12.14 3.95
CA ASP A 193 -4.27 13.61 3.85
C ASP A 193 -5.52 14.29 3.27
N GLU A 194 -6.50 13.53 2.81
CA GLU A 194 -7.80 14.02 2.33
C GLU A 194 -8.89 13.97 3.41
N VAL A 195 -8.59 13.40 4.59
CA VAL A 195 -9.51 13.28 5.72
C VAL A 195 -9.13 14.30 6.78
N ASP A 196 -9.80 15.46 6.79
CA ASP A 196 -9.45 16.58 7.68
C ASP A 196 -9.52 16.22 9.18
N ASP A 197 -10.45 15.35 9.57
CA ASP A 197 -10.67 14.90 10.96
C ASP A 197 -10.08 13.51 11.27
N LEU A 198 -9.11 13.04 10.48
CA LEU A 198 -8.54 11.69 10.62
C LEU A 198 -8.00 11.42 12.03
N GLU A 199 -7.28 12.37 12.64
CA GLU A 199 -6.72 12.21 13.98
C GLU A 199 -7.82 11.96 15.02
N VAL A 200 -8.91 12.73 14.95
CA VAL A 200 -10.06 12.57 15.85
C VAL A 200 -10.73 11.21 15.67
N ARG A 201 -10.85 10.75 14.42
CA ARG A 201 -11.39 9.42 14.10
C ARG A 201 -10.52 8.31 14.66
N LEU A 202 -9.19 8.42 14.51
CA LEU A 202 -8.22 7.45 15.02
C LEU A 202 -8.24 7.36 16.54
N GLU A 203 -8.25 8.50 17.25
CA GLU A 203 -8.36 8.52 18.71
C GLU A 203 -9.67 7.89 19.18
N ARG A 204 -10.79 8.26 18.55
CA ARG A 204 -12.08 7.68 18.87
C ARG A 204 -12.16 6.17 18.64
N ALA A 205 -11.58 5.68 17.54
CA ALA A 205 -11.52 4.26 17.26
C ALA A 205 -10.61 3.52 18.27
N ALA A 206 -9.51 4.13 18.69
CA ALA A 206 -8.63 3.59 19.73
C ALA A 206 -9.35 3.48 21.07
N ASP A 207 -10.13 4.49 21.47
CA ASP A 207 -10.95 4.46 22.70
C ASP A 207 -11.97 3.32 22.69
N LEU A 208 -12.63 3.06 21.55
CA LEU A 208 -13.58 1.95 21.43
C LEU A 208 -12.89 0.59 21.56
N LEU A 209 -11.65 0.44 21.11
CA LEU A 209 -10.87 -0.79 21.26
C LEU A 209 -10.33 -0.99 22.68
N ALA A 210 -10.23 0.06 23.48
CA ALA A 210 -9.70 0.02 24.85
C ALA A 210 -10.42 -0.99 25.75
N ALA A 211 -11.71 -1.20 25.53
CA ALA A 211 -12.55 -2.14 26.29
C ALA A 211 -12.46 -3.59 25.78
N THR A 212 -11.67 -3.85 24.75
CA THR A 212 -11.49 -5.20 24.16
C THR A 212 -10.18 -5.83 24.64
N GLU A 213 -10.06 -7.17 24.49
CA GLU A 213 -8.82 -7.88 24.80
C GLU A 213 -7.67 -7.52 23.85
N LEU A 214 -7.96 -6.92 22.69
CA LEU A 214 -6.96 -6.42 21.75
C LEU A 214 -6.16 -5.22 22.29
N SER A 215 -6.66 -4.55 23.35
CA SER A 215 -5.94 -3.47 24.03
C SER A 215 -4.67 -3.95 24.76
N ALA A 216 -4.56 -5.24 25.06
CA ALA A 216 -3.37 -5.89 25.60
C ALA A 216 -2.39 -6.26 24.48
N LEU A 217 -1.13 -6.43 24.83
CA LEU A 217 -0.13 -6.94 23.87
C LEU A 217 -0.44 -8.40 23.50
N PRO A 218 -0.37 -8.77 22.23
CA PRO A 218 -0.47 -10.15 21.80
C PRO A 218 0.77 -10.96 22.25
N PRO A 219 0.76 -12.30 22.11
CA PRO A 219 1.93 -13.12 22.37
C PRO A 219 3.15 -12.68 21.58
N ALA A 220 4.34 -12.83 22.17
CA ALA A 220 5.59 -12.63 21.46
C ALA A 220 5.80 -13.74 20.41
N VAL A 221 6.20 -13.33 19.23
CA VAL A 221 6.51 -14.20 18.08
C VAL A 221 8.02 -14.20 17.86
N GLU A 222 8.57 -15.33 17.50
CA GLU A 222 9.95 -15.45 17.09
C GLU A 222 10.13 -15.05 15.63
N PHE A 223 11.06 -14.15 15.38
CA PHE A 223 11.50 -13.75 14.04
C PHE A 223 12.94 -14.24 13.84
N PRO A 224 13.13 -15.31 13.03
CA PRO A 224 14.46 -15.83 12.73
C PRO A 224 15.34 -14.78 12.09
N HIS A 225 16.63 -14.87 12.31
CA HIS A 225 17.64 -13.98 11.75
C HIS A 225 17.48 -13.88 10.22
N ALA A 226 17.38 -12.67 9.73
CA ALA A 226 17.30 -12.35 8.31
C ALA A 226 17.93 -10.96 8.10
N GLU A 227 19.12 -10.93 7.52
CA GLU A 227 19.78 -9.67 7.16
C GLU A 227 19.44 -9.27 5.72
N PRO A 228 19.37 -7.96 5.44
CA PRO A 228 19.21 -7.47 4.08
C PRO A 228 20.43 -7.87 3.24
N GLU A 229 20.18 -8.29 2.02
CA GLU A 229 21.24 -8.50 1.05
C GLU A 229 21.93 -7.16 0.74
N ALA A 230 23.24 -7.15 0.77
CA ALA A 230 24.02 -5.96 0.47
C ALA A 230 23.85 -5.63 -1.02
N VAL A 231 23.47 -4.40 -1.33
CA VAL A 231 23.38 -3.90 -2.70
C VAL A 231 24.59 -3.02 -3.04
N ALA A 232 25.10 -3.15 -4.26
CA ALA A 232 26.17 -2.27 -4.75
C ALA A 232 25.64 -0.84 -4.91
N PRO A 233 26.44 0.21 -4.61
CA PRO A 233 25.99 1.61 -4.68
C PRO A 233 25.96 2.12 -6.15
N LEU A 234 25.11 1.50 -6.98
CA LEU A 234 24.99 1.76 -8.42
C LEU A 234 24.53 3.18 -8.77
N LEU A 235 23.95 3.91 -7.79
CA LEU A 235 23.49 5.29 -7.95
C LEU A 235 24.28 6.26 -7.05
N ALA A 236 25.55 5.92 -6.73
CA ALA A 236 26.38 6.78 -5.88
C ALA A 236 26.49 8.19 -6.47
N GLY A 237 26.04 9.19 -5.68
CA GLY A 237 26.06 10.60 -6.05
C GLY A 237 24.95 11.05 -7.00
N VAL A 238 24.09 10.16 -7.49
CA VAL A 238 22.94 10.51 -8.32
C VAL A 238 21.85 11.19 -7.47
N ARG A 239 21.35 12.33 -7.93
CA ARG A 239 20.24 13.06 -7.30
C ARG A 239 18.95 12.72 -8.03
N ILE A 240 17.98 12.17 -7.31
CA ILE A 240 16.68 11.74 -7.85
C ILE A 240 15.59 12.67 -7.30
N GLY A 241 14.93 13.43 -8.19
CA GLY A 241 13.73 14.18 -7.87
C GLY A 241 12.51 13.26 -7.84
N ILE A 242 11.82 13.21 -6.71
CA ILE A 242 10.65 12.35 -6.52
C ILE A 242 9.43 13.22 -6.32
N ALA A 243 8.45 13.14 -7.23
CA ALA A 243 7.18 13.82 -7.04
C ALA A 243 6.43 13.22 -5.85
N ARG A 244 6.02 14.04 -4.89
CA ARG A 244 5.30 13.60 -3.71
C ARG A 244 4.36 14.68 -3.19
N ASP A 245 3.10 14.52 -3.46
CA ASP A 245 1.98 15.33 -2.95
C ASP A 245 0.67 14.52 -3.06
N ARG A 246 -0.49 15.18 -2.88
CA ARG A 246 -1.81 14.53 -2.98
C ARG A 246 -2.10 13.94 -4.36
N ALA A 247 -1.50 14.44 -5.43
CA ALA A 247 -1.66 13.91 -6.78
C ALA A 247 -0.71 12.73 -7.07
N PHE A 248 0.42 12.64 -6.34
CA PHE A 248 1.51 11.67 -6.55
C PHE A 248 1.95 11.04 -5.23
N SER A 249 1.14 10.15 -4.70
CA SER A 249 1.30 9.57 -3.36
C SER A 249 1.56 8.06 -3.35
N PHE A 250 1.46 7.38 -4.51
CA PHE A 250 1.59 5.93 -4.58
C PHE A 250 3.05 5.52 -4.65
N ILE A 251 3.71 5.57 -3.49
CA ILE A 251 5.13 5.28 -3.35
C ILE A 251 5.31 4.18 -2.30
N TYR A 252 5.94 3.10 -2.67
CA TYR A 252 6.37 2.08 -1.70
C TYR A 252 7.56 2.61 -0.89
N PRO A 253 7.50 2.63 0.45
CA PRO A 253 8.67 3.02 1.28
C PRO A 253 9.92 2.19 0.94
N ALA A 254 9.75 0.89 0.67
CA ALA A 254 10.85 0.02 0.29
C ALA A 254 11.55 0.43 -1.02
N ASN A 255 10.84 1.10 -1.95
CA ASN A 255 11.45 1.66 -3.15
C ASN A 255 12.40 2.81 -2.80
N LEU A 256 11.97 3.69 -1.88
CA LEU A 256 12.81 4.81 -1.42
C LEU A 256 14.04 4.31 -0.66
N ASP A 257 13.86 3.34 0.23
CA ASP A 257 14.96 2.74 0.98
C ASP A 257 15.97 2.08 0.05
N LEU A 258 15.51 1.37 -0.99
CA LEU A 258 16.41 0.78 -1.97
C LEU A 258 17.19 1.84 -2.76
N LEU A 259 16.54 2.89 -3.25
CA LEU A 259 17.23 3.96 -3.97
C LEU A 259 18.31 4.64 -3.09
N ALA A 260 18.00 4.86 -1.81
CA ALA A 260 18.98 5.35 -0.85
C ALA A 260 20.13 4.36 -0.59
N ALA A 261 19.82 3.06 -0.46
CA ALA A 261 20.83 2.00 -0.31
C ALA A 261 21.73 1.85 -1.53
N LEU A 262 21.20 2.12 -2.74
CA LEU A 262 21.97 2.20 -3.97
C LEU A 262 22.87 3.46 -4.06
N GLY A 263 22.82 4.35 -3.05
CA GLY A 263 23.66 5.54 -2.95
C GLY A 263 23.06 6.80 -3.55
N ALA A 264 21.78 6.81 -3.92
CA ALA A 264 21.12 8.00 -4.46
C ALA A 264 20.78 9.02 -3.36
N HIS A 265 20.82 10.29 -3.73
CA HIS A 265 20.27 11.40 -2.94
C HIS A 265 18.83 11.66 -3.40
N LEU A 266 17.86 11.51 -2.48
CA LEU A 266 16.45 11.68 -2.78
C LEU A 266 15.99 13.08 -2.45
N GLU A 267 15.43 13.79 -3.43
CA GLU A 267 14.86 15.11 -3.29
C GLU A 267 13.39 15.09 -3.65
N PHE A 268 12.53 15.47 -2.71
CA PHE A 268 11.09 15.48 -2.94
C PHE A 268 10.63 16.84 -3.47
N PHE A 269 9.69 16.81 -4.40
CA PHE A 269 9.05 18.03 -4.91
C PHE A 269 7.54 17.81 -5.12
N SER A 270 6.78 18.88 -5.10
CA SER A 270 5.34 18.87 -5.30
C SER A 270 4.95 19.44 -6.66
N PRO A 271 4.51 18.62 -7.62
CA PRO A 271 3.92 19.16 -8.85
C PRO A 271 2.73 20.10 -8.63
N LEU A 272 2.01 19.97 -7.52
CA LEU A 272 0.87 20.82 -7.17
C LEU A 272 1.30 22.19 -6.63
N ALA A 273 2.40 22.28 -5.88
CA ALA A 273 2.73 23.46 -5.10
C ALA A 273 4.05 24.13 -5.49
N ASP A 274 5.07 23.37 -5.94
CA ASP A 274 6.38 23.93 -6.20
C ASP A 274 6.44 24.61 -7.58
N ALA A 275 7.09 25.78 -7.62
CA ALA A 275 7.29 26.53 -8.85
C ALA A 275 8.51 26.08 -9.67
N ALA A 276 9.34 25.17 -9.14
CA ALA A 276 10.55 24.72 -9.80
C ALA A 276 10.84 23.25 -9.49
N LEU A 277 11.40 22.55 -10.46
CA LEU A 277 12.02 21.26 -10.26
C LEU A 277 13.36 21.44 -9.53
N PRO A 278 13.68 20.68 -8.48
CA PRO A 278 15.00 20.71 -7.86
C PRO A 278 16.10 20.35 -8.87
N ALA A 279 17.34 20.78 -8.58
CA ALA A 279 18.47 20.49 -9.44
C ALA A 279 18.88 19.02 -9.31
N VAL A 280 18.27 18.14 -10.12
CA VAL A 280 18.41 16.68 -10.06
C VAL A 280 18.91 16.09 -11.36
N ASP A 281 19.45 14.88 -11.28
CA ASP A 281 19.98 14.14 -12.42
C ASP A 281 18.91 13.29 -13.09
N SER A 282 17.93 12.79 -12.31
CA SER A 282 16.80 12.01 -12.80
C SER A 282 15.52 12.33 -12.04
N VAL A 283 14.36 11.97 -12.60
CA VAL A 283 13.04 12.23 -12.01
C VAL A 283 12.24 10.94 -11.89
N TYR A 284 11.60 10.74 -10.74
CA TYR A 284 10.59 9.73 -10.49
C TYR A 284 9.22 10.39 -10.32
N LEU A 285 8.28 10.06 -11.20
CA LEU A 285 6.87 10.44 -11.12
C LEU A 285 6.06 9.20 -10.75
N PRO A 286 5.74 8.99 -9.47
CA PRO A 286 4.98 7.82 -9.03
C PRO A 286 3.51 7.90 -9.44
N GLY A 287 2.75 6.86 -9.10
CA GLY A 287 1.31 6.87 -9.23
C GLY A 287 0.60 7.81 -8.25
N GLY A 288 -0.70 7.88 -8.40
CA GLY A 288 -1.59 8.71 -7.59
C GLY A 288 -2.87 9.04 -8.34
N TYR A 289 -3.53 10.14 -7.94
CA TYR A 289 -4.77 10.61 -8.52
C TYR A 289 -4.64 12.02 -9.15
N PRO A 290 -3.84 12.21 -10.22
CA PRO A 290 -3.68 13.52 -10.87
C PRO A 290 -5.01 14.04 -11.42
N GLU A 291 -5.96 13.17 -11.76
CA GLU A 291 -7.29 13.54 -12.24
C GLU A 291 -8.16 14.28 -11.22
N LEU A 292 -7.87 14.15 -9.94
CA LEU A 292 -8.54 14.91 -8.89
C LEU A 292 -8.00 16.34 -8.76
N HIS A 293 -6.86 16.62 -9.39
CA HIS A 293 -6.11 17.87 -9.27
C HIS A 293 -5.83 18.56 -10.62
N LEU A 294 -6.69 18.34 -11.63
CA LEU A 294 -6.48 18.78 -13.01
C LEU A 294 -6.17 20.27 -13.12
N ASP A 295 -6.95 21.13 -12.44
CA ASP A 295 -6.79 22.59 -12.52
C ASP A 295 -5.45 23.05 -11.93
N ALA A 296 -5.06 22.48 -10.79
CA ALA A 296 -3.80 22.82 -10.13
C ALA A 296 -2.59 22.38 -10.96
N LEU A 297 -2.61 21.14 -11.50
CA LEU A 297 -1.53 20.60 -12.33
C LEU A 297 -1.40 21.37 -13.65
N SER A 298 -2.52 21.65 -14.34
CA SER A 298 -2.50 22.41 -15.60
C SER A 298 -2.12 23.87 -15.39
N GLY A 299 -2.47 24.44 -14.24
CA GLY A 299 -2.13 25.81 -13.85
C GLY A 299 -0.65 25.99 -13.49
N ASN A 300 0.04 24.94 -13.05
CA ASN A 300 1.47 25.03 -12.69
C ASN A 300 2.37 24.94 -13.93
N ARG A 301 2.33 26.02 -14.72
CA ARG A 301 3.11 26.15 -15.97
C ARG A 301 4.63 26.12 -15.74
N ALA A 302 5.08 26.61 -14.59
CA ALA A 302 6.50 26.62 -14.25
C ALA A 302 7.05 25.21 -14.07
N MET A 303 6.36 24.34 -13.31
CA MET A 303 6.72 22.95 -13.15
C MET A 303 6.63 22.18 -14.47
N THR A 304 5.57 22.42 -15.26
CA THR A 304 5.43 21.84 -16.61
C THR A 304 6.63 22.18 -17.50
N ALA A 305 7.05 23.45 -17.52
CA ALA A 305 8.21 23.90 -18.29
C ALA A 305 9.51 23.24 -17.79
N ALA A 306 9.70 23.15 -16.48
CA ALA A 306 10.87 22.53 -15.86
C ALA A 306 11.00 21.04 -16.21
N LEU A 307 9.90 20.27 -16.14
CA LEU A 307 9.86 18.86 -16.52
C LEU A 307 10.14 18.66 -18.02
N ARG A 308 9.57 19.52 -18.89
CA ARG A 308 9.90 19.51 -20.33
C ARG A 308 11.39 19.77 -20.58
N GLN A 309 11.96 20.76 -19.92
CA GLN A 309 13.39 21.09 -20.03
C GLN A 309 14.26 19.92 -19.55
N HIS A 310 13.91 19.28 -18.43
CA HIS A 310 14.61 18.12 -17.91
C HIS A 310 14.61 16.96 -18.93
N ALA A 311 13.45 16.66 -19.51
CA ALA A 311 13.31 15.62 -20.55
C ALA A 311 14.06 15.97 -21.84
N GLN A 312 13.99 17.24 -22.31
CA GLN A 312 14.71 17.73 -23.49
C GLN A 312 16.23 17.71 -23.29
N ALA A 313 16.71 17.88 -22.07
CA ALA A 313 18.12 17.74 -21.73
C ALA A 313 18.60 16.26 -21.76
N GLY A 314 17.74 15.30 -22.12
CA GLY A 314 18.07 13.87 -22.19
C GLY A 314 18.25 13.21 -20.82
N LYS A 315 17.77 13.83 -19.75
CA LYS A 315 17.83 13.27 -18.39
C LYS A 315 16.75 12.21 -18.17
N PRO A 316 17.02 11.17 -17.37
CA PRO A 316 16.06 10.10 -17.10
C PRO A 316 14.78 10.61 -16.41
N VAL A 317 13.65 10.05 -16.87
CA VAL A 317 12.34 10.18 -16.21
C VAL A 317 11.71 8.81 -16.14
N TYR A 318 11.39 8.34 -14.95
CA TYR A 318 10.59 7.15 -14.74
C TYR A 318 9.20 7.56 -14.23
N ALA A 319 8.14 7.09 -14.89
CA ALA A 319 6.78 7.48 -14.58
C ALA A 319 5.84 6.26 -14.48
N GLU A 320 5.10 6.17 -13.39
CA GLU A 320 4.14 5.11 -13.10
C GLU A 320 2.72 5.67 -13.06
N CYS A 321 1.75 4.99 -13.69
CA CYS A 321 0.30 5.24 -13.57
C CYS A 321 -0.05 6.74 -13.62
N GLY A 322 -0.36 7.38 -12.50
CA GLY A 322 -0.63 8.82 -12.43
C GLY A 322 0.51 9.69 -12.99
N GLY A 323 1.77 9.28 -12.77
CA GLY A 323 2.95 9.92 -13.36
C GLY A 323 2.96 9.81 -14.89
N LEU A 324 2.58 8.66 -15.46
CA LEU A 324 2.37 8.53 -16.92
C LEU A 324 1.31 9.51 -17.39
N LEU A 325 0.15 9.60 -16.70
CA LEU A 325 -0.92 10.52 -17.08
C LEU A 325 -0.44 11.98 -17.11
N TYR A 326 0.38 12.36 -16.15
CA TYR A 326 0.93 13.72 -16.06
C TYR A 326 1.95 14.04 -17.17
N LEU A 327 2.64 13.04 -17.70
CA LEU A 327 3.56 13.22 -18.85
C LEU A 327 2.85 13.40 -20.19
N LEU A 328 1.58 12.99 -20.33
CA LEU A 328 0.81 13.13 -21.56
C LEU A 328 0.47 14.60 -21.86
N GLU A 329 -0.10 14.84 -23.05
CA GLU A 329 -0.58 16.16 -23.46
C GLU A 329 -1.81 16.58 -22.65
N SER A 330 -2.70 15.63 -22.30
CA SER A 330 -3.94 15.93 -21.60
C SER A 330 -4.55 14.73 -20.87
N VAL A 331 -5.40 15.03 -19.89
CA VAL A 331 -6.21 14.07 -19.15
C VAL A 331 -7.66 14.53 -19.13
N THR A 332 -8.59 13.60 -19.33
CA THR A 332 -10.03 13.81 -19.18
C THR A 332 -10.55 12.95 -18.03
N ASP A 333 -11.18 13.58 -17.04
CA ASP A 333 -11.77 12.88 -15.90
C ASP A 333 -13.12 12.21 -16.23
N MET A 334 -13.73 11.55 -15.23
CA MET A 334 -15.02 10.85 -15.39
C MET A 334 -16.21 11.81 -15.62
N GLN A 335 -16.09 13.08 -15.23
CA GLN A 335 -17.08 14.12 -15.44
C GLN A 335 -16.93 14.79 -16.81
N GLY A 336 -15.92 14.39 -17.61
CA GLY A 336 -15.61 14.96 -18.90
C GLY A 336 -14.81 16.27 -18.82
N ARG A 337 -14.32 16.69 -17.64
CA ARG A 337 -13.41 17.83 -17.53
C ARG A 337 -12.07 17.44 -18.14
N HIS A 338 -11.57 18.32 -18.99
CA HIS A 338 -10.33 18.13 -19.74
C HIS A 338 -9.28 19.15 -19.31
N ALA A 339 -8.06 18.70 -19.06
CA ALA A 339 -6.96 19.59 -18.71
C ALA A 339 -5.67 19.19 -19.44
N SER A 340 -4.90 20.20 -19.81
CA SER A 340 -3.56 20.00 -20.37
C SER A 340 -2.59 19.57 -19.27
N MET A 341 -1.71 18.61 -19.60
CA MET A 341 -0.65 18.14 -18.73
C MET A 341 0.72 18.58 -19.27
N THR A 342 1.80 17.88 -18.89
CA THR A 342 3.14 18.34 -19.27
C THR A 342 3.41 18.25 -20.77
N GLY A 343 2.77 17.32 -21.50
CA GLY A 343 3.02 17.10 -22.93
C GLY A 343 4.47 16.70 -23.24
N VAL A 344 5.13 16.03 -22.31
CA VAL A 344 6.45 15.42 -22.52
C VAL A 344 6.30 14.18 -23.41
N LEU A 345 5.21 13.43 -23.26
CA LEU A 345 4.82 12.34 -24.13
C LEU A 345 3.57 12.75 -24.96
N PRO A 346 3.51 12.40 -26.25
CA PRO A 346 2.33 12.68 -27.07
C PRO A 346 1.18 11.75 -26.68
N GLY A 347 -0.03 12.30 -26.68
CA GLY A 347 -1.25 11.55 -26.44
C GLY A 347 -2.08 12.07 -25.26
N SER A 348 -3.16 11.37 -24.98
CA SER A 348 -4.13 11.76 -23.95
C SER A 348 -4.58 10.55 -23.14
N ALA A 349 -5.10 10.81 -21.94
CA ALA A 349 -5.74 9.79 -21.13
C ALA A 349 -7.19 10.15 -20.83
N ARG A 350 -8.01 9.11 -20.63
CA ARG A 350 -9.40 9.24 -20.21
C ARG A 350 -9.70 8.28 -19.06
N LEU A 351 -10.35 8.80 -18.02
CA LEU A 351 -10.82 8.00 -16.89
C LEU A 351 -12.18 7.37 -17.19
N HIS A 352 -12.37 6.18 -16.59
CA HIS A 352 -13.58 5.38 -16.71
C HIS A 352 -14.09 4.95 -15.33
N ALA A 353 -15.39 4.77 -15.17
CA ALA A 353 -15.98 4.21 -13.95
C ALA A 353 -15.55 2.74 -13.73
N ARG A 354 -15.38 2.00 -14.83
CA ARG A 354 -14.94 0.59 -14.78
C ARG A 354 -13.43 0.51 -14.69
N LEU A 355 -12.95 -0.41 -13.84
CA LEU A 355 -11.55 -0.77 -13.73
C LEU A 355 -11.00 -1.27 -15.09
N GLN A 356 -9.85 -0.77 -15.51
CA GLN A 356 -9.22 -1.07 -16.79
C GLN A 356 -8.02 -2.02 -16.65
N GLY A 357 -7.25 -1.91 -15.56
CA GLY A 357 -6.12 -2.78 -15.26
C GLY A 357 -6.08 -3.19 -13.80
N LEU A 358 -5.81 -4.49 -13.55
CA LEU A 358 -5.66 -5.06 -12.23
C LEU A 358 -4.76 -6.29 -12.27
N GLY A 359 -3.87 -6.40 -11.29
CA GLY A 359 -3.15 -7.63 -10.98
C GLY A 359 -1.63 -7.52 -11.03
N TYR A 360 -0.97 -8.60 -10.63
CA TYR A 360 0.48 -8.70 -10.61
C TYR A 360 1.07 -8.89 -12.01
N GLN A 361 2.19 -8.22 -12.25
CA GLN A 361 2.90 -8.26 -13.53
C GLN A 361 4.41 -8.24 -13.35
N CYS A 362 5.13 -8.82 -14.31
CA CYS A 362 6.57 -8.68 -14.50
C CYS A 362 6.83 -7.73 -15.67
N ALA A 363 7.61 -6.69 -15.46
CA ALA A 363 7.95 -5.73 -16.51
C ALA A 363 9.43 -5.85 -16.90
N PRO A 364 9.74 -6.12 -18.19
CA PRO A 364 11.10 -6.14 -18.69
C PRO A 364 11.61 -4.70 -18.79
N MET A 365 12.48 -4.32 -17.86
CA MET A 365 13.13 -3.01 -17.80
C MET A 365 14.55 -3.07 -18.33
N PRO A 366 15.21 -1.93 -18.60
CA PRO A 366 16.66 -1.92 -18.73
C PRO A 366 17.29 -2.60 -17.49
N GLY A 367 18.28 -3.46 -17.69
CA GLY A 367 18.97 -4.16 -16.58
C GLY A 367 18.24 -5.36 -15.97
N GLY A 368 17.04 -5.72 -16.44
CA GLY A 368 16.38 -6.93 -15.96
C GLY A 368 14.86 -6.81 -15.84
N VAL A 369 14.27 -7.69 -15.06
CA VAL A 369 12.81 -7.74 -14.87
C VAL A 369 12.45 -7.20 -13.51
N LEU A 370 11.55 -6.21 -13.45
CA LEU A 370 10.92 -5.75 -12.22
C LEU A 370 9.56 -6.45 -12.03
N ARG A 371 9.26 -6.81 -10.79
CA ARG A 371 7.93 -7.26 -10.37
C ARG A 371 7.15 -6.10 -9.80
N GLY A 372 5.84 -6.16 -9.93
CA GLY A 372 4.95 -5.14 -9.43
C GLY A 372 3.49 -5.47 -9.75
N HIS A 373 2.67 -4.47 -9.81
CA HIS A 373 1.26 -4.66 -10.09
C HIS A 373 0.72 -3.49 -10.93
N THR A 374 -0.51 -3.63 -11.37
CA THR A 374 -1.29 -2.56 -11.99
C THR A 374 -2.64 -2.44 -11.31
N PHE A 375 -3.11 -1.21 -11.18
CA PHE A 375 -4.46 -0.87 -10.73
C PHE A 375 -4.83 0.51 -11.27
N HIS A 376 -5.68 0.59 -12.30
CA HIS A 376 -6.09 1.87 -12.87
C HIS A 376 -7.45 1.83 -13.53
N HIS A 377 -8.11 2.98 -13.58
CA HIS A 377 -9.40 3.22 -14.19
C HIS A 377 -9.32 4.02 -15.50
N SER A 378 -8.13 4.29 -16.01
CA SER A 378 -7.93 5.11 -17.21
C SER A 378 -7.39 4.31 -18.39
N THR A 379 -7.58 4.85 -19.59
CA THR A 379 -6.95 4.38 -20.83
C THR A 379 -6.12 5.49 -21.45
N VAL A 380 -5.02 5.12 -22.09
CA VAL A 380 -4.14 6.02 -22.84
C VAL A 380 -4.35 5.84 -24.33
N ALA A 381 -4.51 6.96 -25.03
CA ALA A 381 -4.48 7.05 -26.49
C ALA A 381 -3.24 7.83 -26.90
N THR A 382 -2.25 7.16 -27.50
CA THR A 382 -0.97 7.74 -27.89
C THR A 382 -0.50 7.18 -29.24
N PRO A 383 0.18 7.98 -30.07
CA PRO A 383 0.83 7.47 -31.28
C PRO A 383 2.10 6.69 -30.98
N LEU A 384 2.59 6.70 -29.73
CA LEU A 384 3.78 5.95 -29.35
C LEU A 384 3.51 4.45 -29.40
N LEU A 385 4.37 3.73 -30.08
CA LEU A 385 4.35 2.27 -30.02
C LEU A 385 5.01 1.83 -28.70
N PRO A 386 4.38 0.88 -27.96
CA PRO A 386 5.01 0.30 -26.80
C PRO A 386 6.35 -0.33 -27.16
N ALA A 387 7.43 0.05 -26.47
CA ALA A 387 8.73 -0.58 -26.64
C ALA A 387 8.71 -2.04 -26.19
N ARG A 388 7.96 -2.31 -25.13
CA ARG A 388 7.76 -3.64 -24.52
C ARG A 388 6.38 -3.69 -23.85
N HIS A 389 6.01 -4.89 -23.38
CA HIS A 389 4.85 -5.10 -22.51
C HIS A 389 5.28 -5.87 -21.28
N ALA A 390 4.66 -5.55 -20.15
CA ALA A 390 4.69 -6.39 -18.99
C ALA A 390 4.00 -7.73 -19.28
N GLU A 391 4.28 -8.74 -18.48
CA GLU A 391 3.67 -10.07 -18.52
C GLU A 391 2.82 -10.28 -17.27
N ARG A 392 1.56 -10.73 -17.43
CA ARG A 392 0.65 -11.03 -16.34
C ARG A 392 1.04 -12.30 -15.62
N ARG A 393 1.04 -12.27 -14.28
CA ARG A 393 1.41 -13.43 -13.47
C ARG A 393 0.47 -14.63 -13.62
N GLN A 394 -0.86 -14.41 -13.59
CA GLN A 394 -1.83 -15.50 -13.42
C GLN A 394 -2.26 -16.16 -14.72
N GLU A 395 -2.31 -15.44 -15.81
CA GLU A 395 -2.88 -15.93 -17.07
C GLU A 395 -1.81 -16.21 -18.13
N GLY A 396 -0.57 -15.81 -17.86
CA GLY A 396 0.40 -15.61 -18.92
C GLY A 396 -0.20 -14.67 -19.97
N GLY A 397 0.53 -13.83 -20.59
CA GLY A 397 0.00 -12.97 -21.61
C GLY A 397 0.31 -11.51 -21.37
N ARG A 398 -0.16 -10.71 -22.30
CA ARG A 398 0.22 -9.30 -22.44
C ARG A 398 -0.36 -8.47 -21.30
N GLY A 399 0.53 -7.88 -20.50
CA GLY A 399 0.21 -6.90 -19.49
C GLY A 399 0.33 -5.46 -19.99
N GLU A 400 0.67 -4.54 -19.09
CA GLU A 400 0.76 -3.11 -19.37
C GLU A 400 1.83 -2.79 -20.44
N ALA A 401 1.52 -1.77 -21.23
CA ALA A 401 2.46 -1.20 -22.18
C ALA A 401 3.56 -0.43 -21.46
N LEU A 402 4.80 -0.61 -21.88
CA LEU A 402 5.95 0.22 -21.49
C LEU A 402 6.29 1.13 -22.65
N TYR A 403 6.12 2.42 -22.46
CA TYR A 403 6.48 3.45 -23.42
C TYR A 403 7.89 3.95 -23.11
N VAL A 404 8.72 4.01 -24.13
CA VAL A 404 10.10 4.51 -24.01
C VAL A 404 10.30 5.58 -25.09
N GLN A 405 10.67 6.77 -24.66
CA GLN A 405 11.04 7.87 -25.55
C GLN A 405 12.34 8.52 -25.05
N GLY A 406 13.44 8.29 -25.74
CA GLY A 406 14.76 8.69 -25.25
C GLY A 406 15.07 8.01 -23.91
N ARG A 407 15.20 8.83 -22.86
CA ARG A 407 15.45 8.35 -21.50
C ARG A 407 14.20 8.39 -20.58
N ILE A 408 13.05 8.54 -21.19
CA ILE A 408 11.76 8.50 -20.48
C ILE A 408 11.23 7.09 -20.56
N VAL A 409 10.88 6.49 -19.41
CA VAL A 409 10.20 5.21 -19.30
C VAL A 409 8.88 5.46 -18.56
N ALA A 410 7.76 5.12 -19.16
CA ALA A 410 6.45 5.36 -18.60
C ALA A 410 5.49 4.18 -18.82
N SER A 411 4.69 3.85 -17.82
CA SER A 411 3.73 2.73 -17.86
C SER A 411 2.64 2.91 -16.80
N TYR A 412 1.53 2.16 -16.91
CA TYR A 412 0.62 1.96 -15.78
C TYR A 412 1.15 1.02 -14.69
N PHE A 413 2.22 0.33 -14.98
CA PHE A 413 2.86 -0.62 -14.07
C PHE A 413 3.50 0.09 -12.87
N HIS A 414 3.15 -0.34 -11.66
CA HIS A 414 3.78 0.09 -10.41
C HIS A 414 4.86 -0.91 -10.02
N ALA A 415 6.12 -0.50 -10.13
CA ALA A 415 7.26 -1.36 -9.83
C ALA A 415 7.55 -1.46 -8.33
N TYR A 416 7.89 -2.65 -7.89
CA TYR A 416 8.48 -2.89 -6.58
C TYR A 416 10.00 -3.03 -6.76
N PHE A 417 10.74 -1.97 -6.52
CA PHE A 417 12.19 -1.89 -6.82
C PHE A 417 13.03 -2.96 -6.13
N PRO A 418 12.72 -3.38 -4.86
CA PRO A 418 13.47 -4.48 -4.23
C PRO A 418 13.38 -5.81 -4.97
N SER A 419 12.48 -5.98 -5.94
CA SER A 419 12.41 -7.18 -6.77
C SER A 419 13.63 -7.37 -7.68
N ASN A 420 14.30 -6.28 -8.08
CA ASN A 420 15.54 -6.28 -8.85
C ASN A 420 16.25 -4.94 -8.71
N PRO A 421 17.23 -4.83 -7.78
CA PRO A 421 17.96 -3.59 -7.52
C PRO A 421 18.71 -3.02 -8.73
N GLU A 422 19.28 -3.89 -9.58
CA GLU A 422 20.03 -3.47 -10.78
C GLU A 422 19.11 -2.84 -11.82
N ALA A 423 17.95 -3.48 -12.08
CA ALA A 423 16.96 -2.94 -13.00
C ALA A 423 16.36 -1.61 -12.47
N ALA A 424 16.16 -1.49 -11.16
CA ALA A 424 15.71 -0.25 -10.54
C ALA A 424 16.76 0.87 -10.70
N ALA A 425 18.05 0.57 -10.46
CA ALA A 425 19.13 1.55 -10.63
C ALA A 425 19.20 2.10 -12.07
N GLN A 426 19.05 1.25 -13.07
CA GLN A 426 19.14 1.66 -14.48
C GLN A 426 18.04 2.63 -14.93
N LEU A 427 16.89 2.67 -14.24
CA LEU A 427 15.84 3.65 -14.51
C LEU A 427 16.28 5.09 -14.19
N PHE A 428 17.26 5.25 -13.29
CA PHE A 428 17.69 6.54 -12.75
C PHE A 428 19.14 6.90 -13.05
N THR A 429 19.92 5.99 -13.63
CA THR A 429 21.31 6.26 -14.00
C THR A 429 21.36 7.36 -15.08
N PRO A 430 22.06 8.49 -14.88
CA PRO A 430 22.17 9.61 -15.83
C PRO A 430 22.83 9.26 -17.16
#